data_b8db8ef008d4d52ed7fb036eae609917
#
_entry.id   b8db8ef008d4d52ed7fb036eae609917
#
_cell.length_a   1.000
_cell.length_b   1.000
_cell.length_c   1.000
_cell.angle_alpha   90.00
_cell.angle_beta   90.00
_cell.angle_gamma   90.00
#
_symmetry.space_group_name_H-M   'P 1'
#
loop_
_entity.id
_entity.type
_entity.pdbx_description
1 polymer ?
#
loop_
_entity_poly.entity_id
_entity_poly.type
_entity_poly.pdbx_seq_one_letter_code
_entity_poly.pdbx_strand_id
1 'polypeptide(L)'
;MGIEYKLNKDGEVFKWLLDSLGELKTNSRPYYRSGELTRIITTDEHGHIVVEYKDKQQRVVLKKVQAEANPAEYGHTGWASTYYIYDQYSNLRYVIPPQAVEHILEGNITAFESQGGILLTSDTTL
;
A
#
# COMPACT_ATOMS: atom_id res chain seq x y z
N MET A 1 -9.38 -20.88 9.59
CA MET A 1 -8.35 -19.84 9.64
C MET A 1 -7.07 -20.32 9.00
N GLY A 2 -6.45 -19.48 8.19
CA GLY A 2 -5.23 -19.88 7.51
C GLY A 2 -4.33 -18.68 7.23
N ILE A 3 -3.02 -18.97 7.11
CA ILE A 3 -2.03 -17.98 6.74
C ILE A 3 -1.22 -18.53 5.58
N GLU A 4 -1.08 -17.73 4.53
CA GLU A 4 -0.34 -18.14 3.34
C GLU A 4 0.69 -17.08 3.00
N TYR A 5 1.89 -17.50 2.61
CA TYR A 5 2.99 -16.60 2.25
C TYR A 5 3.32 -16.77 0.79
N LYS A 6 3.37 -15.65 0.06
CA LYS A 6 3.72 -15.61 -1.36
C LYS A 6 4.61 -14.41 -1.62
N LEU A 7 5.09 -14.26 -2.83
CA LEU A 7 5.82 -13.07 -3.26
C LEU A 7 4.90 -12.22 -4.13
N ASN A 8 5.16 -10.90 -4.13
CA ASN A 8 4.41 -10.01 -5.00
C ASN A 8 4.78 -10.20 -6.47
N LYS A 9 3.92 -9.73 -7.35
CA LYS A 9 4.16 -9.71 -8.79
C LYS A 9 4.47 -8.29 -9.25
N ASP A 10 5.12 -8.19 -10.41
CA ASP A 10 5.35 -6.89 -11.04
C ASP A 10 4.02 -6.17 -11.25
N GLY A 11 3.99 -4.88 -10.94
CA GLY A 11 2.82 -4.05 -11.18
C GLY A 11 1.70 -4.22 -10.17
N GLU A 12 1.90 -5.01 -9.13
CA GLU A 12 0.87 -5.30 -8.15
C GLU A 12 0.77 -4.23 -7.05
N VAL A 13 1.90 -3.67 -6.64
CA VAL A 13 1.98 -2.75 -5.50
C VAL A 13 2.72 -1.48 -5.91
N PHE A 14 2.12 -0.32 -5.65
CA PHE A 14 2.78 0.96 -5.91
C PHE A 14 3.99 1.13 -5.01
N LYS A 15 5.07 1.65 -5.59
CA LYS A 15 6.28 1.96 -4.83
C LYS A 15 6.39 3.47 -4.66
N TRP A 16 6.09 3.93 -3.46
CA TRP A 16 6.12 5.34 -3.11
C TRP A 16 7.49 5.73 -2.59
N LEU A 17 7.98 6.88 -3.03
CA LEU A 17 9.27 7.40 -2.60
C LEU A 17 9.08 8.81 -2.03
N LEU A 18 9.93 9.15 -1.07
CA LEU A 18 9.99 10.50 -0.53
C LEU A 18 11.22 11.20 -1.10
N ASP A 19 11.09 12.51 -1.40
CA ASP A 19 12.23 13.29 -1.84
C ASP A 19 13.07 13.73 -0.64
N SER A 20 14.11 14.53 -0.89
CA SER A 20 15.03 14.99 0.16
C SER A 20 14.34 15.88 1.20
N LEU A 21 13.18 16.45 0.85
CA LEU A 21 12.41 17.28 1.76
C LEU A 21 11.34 16.49 2.50
N GLY A 22 11.26 15.18 2.28
CA GLY A 22 10.24 14.32 2.87
C GLY A 22 8.91 14.39 2.18
N GLU A 23 8.83 14.97 0.99
CA GLU A 23 7.59 15.05 0.23
C GLU A 23 7.37 13.78 -0.58
N LEU A 24 6.10 13.40 -0.71
CA LEU A 24 5.70 12.20 -1.41
C LEU A 24 5.86 12.37 -2.92
N LYS A 25 6.56 11.44 -3.54
CA LYS A 25 6.77 11.42 -4.99
C LYS A 25 6.55 10.02 -5.54
N THR A 26 6.08 9.93 -6.76
CA THR A 26 6.15 8.69 -7.53
C THR A 26 7.40 8.76 -8.39
N ASN A 27 8.05 7.62 -8.60
CA ASN A 27 9.18 7.57 -9.51
C ASN A 27 8.71 7.16 -10.91
N SER A 28 9.63 7.04 -11.85
CA SER A 28 9.31 6.63 -13.21
C SER A 28 8.85 5.17 -13.29
N ARG A 29 9.04 4.41 -12.21
CA ARG A 29 8.56 3.03 -12.10
C ARG A 29 7.75 2.93 -10.81
N PRO A 30 6.46 3.26 -10.86
CA PRO A 30 5.66 3.39 -9.65
C PRO A 30 5.27 2.07 -9.00
N TYR A 31 5.89 0.95 -9.38
CA TYR A 31 5.55 -0.36 -8.83
C TYR A 31 6.78 -1.08 -8.29
N TYR A 32 6.57 -1.90 -7.25
CA TYR A 32 7.57 -2.85 -6.80
C TYR A 32 7.74 -3.95 -7.84
N ARG A 33 8.96 -4.43 -7.97
CA ARG A 33 9.27 -5.55 -8.84
C ARG A 33 8.87 -6.84 -8.17
N SER A 34 8.60 -7.86 -8.98
CA SER A 34 8.29 -9.20 -8.51
C SER A 34 9.36 -9.68 -7.52
N GLY A 35 8.92 -10.19 -6.38
CA GLY A 35 9.80 -10.76 -5.37
C GLY A 35 10.40 -9.76 -4.38
N GLU A 36 10.13 -8.47 -4.52
CA GLU A 36 10.64 -7.48 -3.56
C GLU A 36 9.86 -7.48 -2.24
N LEU A 37 8.63 -7.96 -2.27
CA LEU A 37 7.75 -7.95 -1.10
C LEU A 37 7.27 -9.37 -0.79
N THR A 38 7.04 -9.63 0.50
CA THR A 38 6.35 -10.83 0.94
C THR A 38 4.87 -10.50 1.06
N ARG A 39 4.04 -11.30 0.40
CA ARG A 39 2.59 -11.18 0.42
C ARG A 39 2.04 -12.18 1.43
N ILE A 40 1.42 -11.70 2.49
CA ILE A 40 0.91 -12.51 3.58
C ILE A 40 -0.61 -12.47 3.53
N ILE A 41 -1.22 -13.63 3.27
CA ILE A 41 -2.66 -13.75 3.12
C ILE A 41 -3.20 -14.44 4.36
N THR A 42 -4.04 -13.76 5.10
CA THR A 42 -4.67 -14.27 6.31
C THR A 42 -6.16 -14.43 6.09
N THR A 43 -6.69 -15.62 6.33
CA THR A 43 -8.11 -15.91 6.21
C THR A 43 -8.64 -16.25 7.60
N ASP A 44 -9.68 -15.54 8.05
CA ASP A 44 -10.26 -15.80 9.36
C ASP A 44 -11.28 -16.94 9.32
N GLU A 45 -11.92 -17.21 10.46
CA GLU A 45 -12.88 -18.29 10.60
C GLU A 45 -14.09 -18.16 9.68
N HIS A 46 -14.41 -16.94 9.29
CA HIS A 46 -15.56 -16.65 8.44
C HIS A 46 -15.18 -16.54 6.96
N GLY A 47 -13.92 -16.87 6.63
CA GLY A 47 -13.45 -16.77 5.26
C GLY A 47 -13.09 -15.37 4.83
N HIS A 48 -13.07 -14.41 5.74
CA HIS A 48 -12.72 -13.03 5.43
C HIS A 48 -11.20 -12.90 5.29
N ILE A 49 -10.75 -12.20 4.26
CA ILE A 49 -9.35 -12.20 3.87
C ILE A 49 -8.71 -10.83 4.08
N VAL A 50 -7.51 -10.84 4.66
CA VAL A 50 -6.64 -9.68 4.79
C VAL A 50 -5.31 -10.03 4.16
N VAL A 51 -4.77 -9.14 3.32
CA VAL A 51 -3.48 -9.33 2.67
C VAL A 51 -2.55 -8.21 3.08
N GLU A 52 -1.36 -8.56 3.55
CA GLU A 52 -0.33 -7.59 3.90
C GLU A 52 0.90 -7.83 3.05
N TYR A 53 1.51 -6.73 2.60
CA TYR A 53 2.76 -6.80 1.83
C TYR A 53 3.85 -6.18 2.67
N LYS A 54 4.88 -6.95 2.98
CA LYS A 54 6.02 -6.50 3.78
C LYS A 54 7.28 -6.42 2.93
N ASP A 55 8.04 -5.36 3.14
CA ASP A 55 9.33 -5.21 2.47
C ASP A 55 10.41 -6.04 3.19
N LYS A 56 11.65 -5.93 2.70
CA LYS A 56 12.75 -6.72 3.26
C LYS A 56 13.14 -6.29 4.67
N GLN A 57 12.66 -5.13 5.11
CA GLN A 57 12.85 -4.65 6.47
C GLN A 57 11.67 -5.02 7.37
N GLN A 58 10.77 -5.87 6.88
CA GLN A 58 9.59 -6.35 7.61
C GLN A 58 8.58 -5.24 7.92
N ARG A 59 8.56 -4.17 7.13
CA ARG A 59 7.58 -3.10 7.28
C ARG A 59 6.41 -3.37 6.35
N VAL A 60 5.19 -3.18 6.85
CA VAL A 60 3.99 -3.29 6.00
C VAL A 60 3.93 -2.06 5.10
N VAL A 61 3.96 -2.27 3.78
CA VAL A 61 3.86 -1.18 2.82
C VAL A 61 2.47 -1.09 2.19
N LEU A 62 1.72 -2.19 2.23
CA LEU A 62 0.34 -2.22 1.73
C LEU A 62 -0.46 -3.23 2.54
N LYS A 63 -1.66 -2.84 2.94
CA LYS A 63 -2.62 -3.73 3.57
C LYS A 63 -3.91 -3.67 2.79
N LYS A 64 -4.43 -4.84 2.39
CA LYS A 64 -5.71 -4.95 1.67
C LYS A 64 -6.68 -5.74 2.53
N VAL A 65 -7.86 -5.18 2.76
CA VAL A 65 -8.93 -5.86 3.48
C VAL A 65 -10.04 -6.16 2.48
N GLN A 66 -10.53 -7.39 2.52
CA GLN A 66 -11.59 -7.81 1.59
C GLN A 66 -12.82 -6.91 1.75
N ALA A 67 -13.27 -6.32 0.64
CA ALA A 67 -14.40 -5.41 0.62
C ALA A 67 -15.58 -5.97 -0.17
N GLU A 68 -15.35 -6.98 -0.99
CA GLU A 68 -16.37 -7.63 -1.81
C GLU A 68 -16.25 -9.14 -1.68
N ALA A 69 -17.30 -9.85 -2.08
CA ALA A 69 -17.32 -11.31 -1.98
C ALA A 69 -16.25 -11.98 -2.84
N ASN A 70 -15.97 -11.41 -4.00
CA ASN A 70 -14.99 -11.97 -4.94
C ASN A 70 -13.97 -10.90 -5.37
N PRO A 71 -13.06 -10.51 -4.47
CA PRO A 71 -12.06 -9.51 -4.83
C PRO A 71 -11.06 -10.07 -5.82
N ALA A 72 -10.45 -9.19 -6.61
CA ALA A 72 -9.45 -9.60 -7.57
C ALA A 72 -8.27 -10.27 -6.86
N GLU A 73 -7.70 -11.31 -7.48
CA GLU A 73 -6.54 -11.99 -6.90
C GLU A 73 -5.35 -11.05 -6.77
N TYR A 74 -5.16 -10.21 -7.78
CA TYR A 74 -4.09 -9.20 -7.79
C TYR A 74 -4.71 -7.85 -8.05
N GLY A 75 -4.03 -6.78 -7.63
CA GLY A 75 -4.54 -5.45 -7.81
C GLY A 75 -5.45 -5.02 -6.66
N HIS A 76 -6.28 -4.02 -6.89
CA HIS A 76 -7.02 -3.36 -5.82
C HIS A 76 -8.54 -3.52 -5.93
N THR A 77 -9.04 -4.08 -7.02
CA THR A 77 -10.49 -4.22 -7.23
C THR A 77 -11.09 -5.19 -6.20
N GLY A 78 -12.08 -4.72 -5.47
CA GLY A 78 -12.74 -5.51 -4.43
C GLY A 78 -12.04 -5.49 -3.08
N TRP A 79 -10.98 -4.68 -2.95
CA TRP A 79 -10.21 -4.55 -1.72
C TRP A 79 -10.24 -3.12 -1.21
N ALA A 80 -10.28 -2.97 0.11
CA ALA A 80 -10.00 -1.70 0.76
C ALA A 80 -8.49 -1.66 1.02
N SER A 81 -7.76 -0.89 0.23
CA SER A 81 -6.30 -0.88 0.23
C SER A 81 -5.76 0.34 0.94
N THR A 82 -4.78 0.14 1.81
CA THR A 82 -4.10 1.21 2.55
C THR A 82 -2.60 1.07 2.34
N TYR A 83 -1.96 2.15 1.90
CA TYR A 83 -0.51 2.20 1.73
C TYR A 83 0.13 2.89 2.92
N TYR A 84 1.32 2.40 3.29
CA TYR A 84 2.14 2.96 4.37
C TYR A 84 3.49 3.32 3.80
N ILE A 85 3.91 4.57 4.00
CA ILE A 85 5.15 5.09 3.41
C ILE A 85 6.08 5.55 4.51
N TYR A 86 7.32 5.06 4.47
CA TYR A 86 8.33 5.27 5.51
C TYR A 86 9.46 6.12 4.98
N ASP A 87 10.11 6.86 5.89
CA ASP A 87 11.32 7.59 5.53
C ASP A 87 12.55 6.67 5.63
N GLN A 88 13.73 7.22 5.37
CA GLN A 88 14.96 6.45 5.38
C GLN A 88 15.33 5.90 6.76
N TYR A 89 14.70 6.39 7.81
CA TYR A 89 14.91 5.94 9.19
C TYR A 89 13.82 4.99 9.65
N SER A 90 12.98 4.53 8.75
CA SER A 90 11.84 3.63 9.02
C SER A 90 10.75 4.26 9.87
N ASN A 91 10.68 5.58 9.88
CA ASN A 91 9.54 6.29 10.51
C ASN A 91 8.38 6.33 9.52
N LEU A 92 7.19 6.00 9.99
CA LEU A 92 5.99 6.10 9.16
C LEU A 92 5.67 7.57 8.93
N ARG A 93 5.63 7.98 7.65
CA ARG A 93 5.43 9.38 7.28
C ARG A 93 4.08 9.64 6.63
N TYR A 94 3.57 8.69 5.84
CA TYR A 94 2.31 8.84 5.13
C TYR A 94 1.49 7.58 5.24
N VAL A 95 0.19 7.75 5.35
CA VAL A 95 -0.78 6.66 5.18
C VAL A 95 -1.74 7.11 4.08
N ILE A 96 -1.90 6.28 3.06
CA ILE A 96 -2.82 6.56 1.96
C ILE A 96 -4.03 5.64 2.15
N PRO A 97 -5.17 6.18 2.60
CA PRO A 97 -6.33 5.35 2.88
C PRO A 97 -7.03 4.90 1.61
N PRO A 98 -7.99 3.96 1.72
CA PRO A 98 -8.63 3.37 0.54
C PRO A 98 -9.25 4.38 -0.42
N GLN A 99 -9.84 5.45 0.09
CA GLN A 99 -10.45 6.46 -0.78
C GLN A 99 -9.43 7.17 -1.65
N ALA A 100 -8.26 7.47 -1.08
CA ALA A 100 -7.18 8.09 -1.84
C ALA A 100 -6.58 7.11 -2.84
N VAL A 101 -6.50 5.83 -2.50
CA VAL A 101 -6.02 4.81 -3.43
C VAL A 101 -6.94 4.74 -4.65
N GLU A 102 -8.25 4.84 -4.47
CA GLU A 102 -9.19 4.84 -5.57
C GLU A 102 -8.95 6.02 -6.51
N HIS A 103 -8.67 7.21 -5.98
CA HIS A 103 -8.32 8.38 -6.79
C HIS A 103 -7.07 8.12 -7.63
N ILE A 104 -6.07 7.50 -7.04
CA ILE A 104 -4.83 7.17 -7.74
C ILE A 104 -5.10 6.20 -8.89
N LEU A 105 -5.94 5.19 -8.65
CA LEU A 105 -6.31 4.21 -9.67
C LEU A 105 -7.08 4.84 -10.81
N GLU A 106 -7.78 5.96 -10.56
CA GLU A 106 -8.48 6.70 -11.59
C GLU A 106 -7.60 7.69 -12.34
N GLY A 107 -6.29 7.70 -12.06
CA GLY A 107 -5.35 8.54 -12.77
C GLY A 107 -5.09 9.90 -12.16
N ASN A 108 -5.46 10.09 -10.89
CA ASN A 108 -5.33 11.38 -10.21
C ASN A 108 -4.08 11.49 -9.33
N ILE A 109 -3.01 10.80 -9.71
CA ILE A 109 -1.77 10.78 -8.94
C ILE A 109 -1.19 12.19 -8.78
N THR A 110 -1.14 12.96 -9.86
CA THR A 110 -0.56 14.30 -9.83
C THR A 110 -1.33 15.21 -8.87
N ALA A 111 -2.66 15.17 -8.93
CA ALA A 111 -3.47 15.97 -8.01
C ALA A 111 -3.24 15.55 -6.56
N PHE A 112 -3.13 14.24 -6.32
CA PHE A 112 -2.85 13.73 -4.98
C PHE A 112 -1.50 14.23 -4.47
N GLU A 113 -0.45 14.17 -5.29
CA GLU A 113 0.88 14.63 -4.92
C GLU A 113 0.91 16.13 -4.66
N SER A 114 0.20 16.92 -5.46
CA SER A 114 0.16 18.37 -5.28
C SER A 114 -0.53 18.77 -3.99
N GLN A 115 -1.37 17.90 -3.44
CA GLN A 115 -2.01 18.12 -2.15
C GLN A 115 -1.14 17.62 -1.00
N GLY A 116 0.06 17.11 -1.27
CA GLY A 116 0.96 16.62 -0.27
C GLY A 116 0.62 15.25 0.29
N GLY A 117 -0.36 14.56 -0.30
CA GLY A 117 -0.80 13.27 0.21
C GLY A 117 -1.44 13.40 1.59
N ILE A 118 -1.45 12.28 2.32
CA ILE A 118 -1.98 12.26 3.68
C ILE A 118 -0.83 11.96 4.61
N LEU A 119 -0.39 12.98 5.34
CA LEU A 119 0.74 12.88 6.26
C LEU A 119 0.30 12.25 7.57
N LEU A 120 1.07 11.28 8.04
CA LEU A 120 0.87 10.66 9.35
C LEU A 120 2.21 10.62 10.08
N THR A 121 2.33 11.44 11.13
CA THR A 121 3.51 11.46 11.99
C THR A 121 3.04 11.52 13.43
N SER A 122 3.97 11.51 14.37
CA SER A 122 3.61 11.58 15.79
C SER A 122 2.86 12.85 16.15
N ASP A 123 3.03 13.91 15.38
CA ASP A 123 2.34 15.19 15.59
C ASP A 123 1.29 15.46 14.52
N THR A 124 0.86 14.43 13.81
CA THR A 124 -0.08 14.55 12.71
C THR A 124 -1.46 14.95 13.20
N THR A 125 -2.08 15.82 12.43
CA THR A 125 -3.44 16.29 12.68
C THR A 125 -4.34 15.95 11.50
N LEU A 126 -4.32 14.75 11.07
CA LEU A 126 -5.17 14.31 9.97
C LEU A 126 -6.65 14.48 10.29
#